data_d62969b23c2b2910f6466a9b6f140766
#
_entry.id   d62969b23c2b2910f6466a9b6f140766
#
_cell.length_a   1.000
_cell.length_b   1.000
_cell.length_c   1.000
_cell.angle_alpha   90.00
_cell.angle_beta   90.00
_cell.angle_gamma   90.00
#
_symmetry.space_group_name_H-M   'P 1'
#
loop_
_entity.id
_entity.type
_entity.pdbx_description
1 polymer ?
#
loop_
_entity_poly.entity_id
_entity_poly.type
_entity_poly.pdbx_seq_one_letter_code
_entity_poly.pdbx_strand_id
1 'polypeptide(L)'
;SMAGLDALEQVGGRSFTVFILSSLLICIPLAAYYNFAPIFAANAIFDQGVSNAVTGLLPNPSSLMSLGQMSEVLFMLLMPLAFKRLGVKWMLAIGMAAWVLRYLLFAWGAPDAVFWMIVLGIALHGICYDFFFVTGQIYVDKKSTPEVRGQAQGFLVLITYGVGMFIGAQIAGRVFNSFLAGEAALTLERWAEFWYLPAFFAIGVLVFFLIAFKDDSEP
;
A
#
# COMPACT_ATOMS: atom_id res chain seq x y z
N SER A 1 -9.71 -8.99 -28.17
CA SER A 1 -9.92 -7.55 -28.36
C SER A 1 -8.73 -6.76 -27.84
N MET A 2 -8.46 -5.60 -28.41
CA MET A 2 -7.33 -4.75 -27.99
C MET A 2 -7.50 -4.12 -26.59
N ALA A 3 -8.67 -4.20 -25.98
CA ALA A 3 -8.98 -3.53 -24.72
C ALA A 3 -9.04 -4.47 -23.50
N GLY A 4 -8.69 -5.75 -23.66
CA GLY A 4 -8.79 -6.72 -22.55
C GLY A 4 -10.22 -7.05 -22.11
N LEU A 5 -11.23 -6.65 -22.89
CA LEU A 5 -12.65 -6.85 -22.55
C LEU A 5 -13.00 -8.34 -22.51
N ASP A 6 -12.40 -9.16 -23.38
CA ASP A 6 -12.60 -10.61 -23.38
C ASP A 6 -12.12 -11.25 -22.07
N ALA A 7 -11.03 -10.71 -21.49
CA ALA A 7 -10.55 -11.15 -20.19
C ALA A 7 -11.54 -10.79 -19.08
N LEU A 8 -12.15 -9.59 -19.15
CA LEU A 8 -13.13 -9.15 -18.14
C LEU A 8 -14.41 -9.99 -18.17
N GLU A 9 -14.87 -10.41 -19.35
CA GLU A 9 -16.02 -11.31 -19.47
C GLU A 9 -15.73 -12.68 -18.84
N GLN A 10 -14.49 -13.17 -18.97
CA GLN A 10 -14.11 -14.50 -18.51
C GLN A 10 -13.80 -14.55 -16.99
N VAL A 11 -13.06 -13.54 -16.48
CA VAL A 11 -12.71 -13.48 -15.05
C VAL A 11 -13.73 -12.71 -14.21
N GLY A 12 -14.68 -12.04 -14.86
CA GLY A 12 -15.69 -11.20 -14.26
C GLY A 12 -16.57 -11.95 -13.25
N GLY A 13 -17.11 -11.18 -12.31
CA GLY A 13 -17.96 -11.67 -11.24
C GLY A 13 -17.91 -10.70 -10.05
N ARG A 14 -18.81 -10.90 -9.09
CA ARG A 14 -18.89 -10.01 -7.93
C ARG A 14 -17.57 -9.90 -7.18
N SER A 15 -16.91 -11.02 -6.91
CA SER A 15 -15.66 -11.03 -6.14
C SER A 15 -14.51 -10.39 -6.89
N PHE A 16 -14.39 -10.63 -8.20
CA PHE A 16 -13.41 -9.95 -9.03
C PHE A 16 -13.64 -8.44 -9.08
N THR A 17 -14.88 -7.99 -9.23
CA THR A 17 -15.23 -6.56 -9.22
C THR A 17 -14.87 -5.92 -7.88
N VAL A 18 -15.19 -6.57 -6.74
CA VAL A 18 -14.82 -6.09 -5.41
C VAL A 18 -13.30 -6.03 -5.26
N PHE A 19 -12.57 -7.03 -5.74
CA PHE A 19 -11.11 -7.03 -5.71
C PHE A 19 -10.52 -5.87 -6.52
N ILE A 20 -10.99 -5.65 -7.76
CA ILE A 20 -10.51 -4.56 -8.62
C ILE A 20 -10.82 -3.19 -8.03
N LEU A 21 -12.04 -2.98 -7.49
CA LEU A 21 -12.40 -1.73 -6.82
C LEU A 21 -11.54 -1.49 -5.57
N SER A 22 -11.35 -2.51 -4.75
CA SER A 22 -10.48 -2.40 -3.57
C SER A 22 -9.04 -2.11 -3.96
N SER A 23 -8.54 -2.73 -5.04
CA SER A 23 -7.20 -2.51 -5.57
C SER A 23 -7.01 -1.09 -6.10
N LEU A 24 -8.01 -0.55 -6.79
CA LEU A 24 -8.02 0.85 -7.23
C LEU A 24 -7.99 1.81 -6.03
N LEU A 25 -8.88 1.59 -5.06
CA LEU A 25 -9.04 2.46 -3.90
C LEU A 25 -7.80 2.44 -2.99
N ILE A 26 -7.19 1.28 -2.75
CA ILE A 26 -6.00 1.19 -1.89
C ILE A 26 -4.77 1.88 -2.52
N CYS A 27 -4.74 2.06 -3.84
CA CYS A 27 -3.69 2.83 -4.50
C CYS A 27 -3.73 4.32 -4.15
N ILE A 28 -4.85 4.86 -3.66
CA ILE A 28 -4.95 6.26 -3.22
C ILE A 28 -4.04 6.51 -1.99
N PRO A 29 -4.21 5.80 -0.86
CA PRO A 29 -3.28 5.93 0.25
C PRO A 29 -1.85 5.47 -0.10
N LEU A 30 -1.69 4.49 -0.99
CA LEU A 30 -0.38 4.06 -1.45
C LEU A 30 0.38 5.20 -2.15
N ALA A 31 -0.30 5.98 -2.98
CA ALA A 31 0.30 7.15 -3.63
C ALA A 31 0.76 8.21 -2.60
N ALA A 32 0.01 8.41 -1.51
CA ALA A 32 0.46 9.28 -0.42
C ALA A 32 1.76 8.77 0.20
N TYR A 33 1.89 7.46 0.42
CA TYR A 33 3.13 6.87 0.93
C TYR A 33 4.32 7.12 0.00
N TYR A 34 4.20 6.78 -1.28
CA TYR A 34 5.32 6.94 -2.22
C TYR A 34 5.77 8.39 -2.39
N ASN A 35 4.83 9.33 -2.36
CA ASN A 35 5.17 10.73 -2.57
C ASN A 35 5.69 11.42 -1.30
N PHE A 36 5.17 11.05 -0.13
CA PHE A 36 5.38 11.83 1.10
C PHE A 36 6.13 11.12 2.22
N ALA A 37 6.24 9.78 2.22
CA ALA A 37 6.99 9.09 3.26
C ALA A 37 8.49 9.44 3.29
N PRO A 38 9.19 9.64 2.16
CA PRO A 38 10.58 10.10 2.19
C PRO A 38 10.73 11.51 2.78
N ILE A 39 9.79 12.43 2.48
CA ILE A 39 9.77 13.79 3.01
C ILE A 39 9.47 13.75 4.51
N PHE A 40 8.50 12.95 4.91
CA PHE A 40 8.17 12.73 6.31
C PHE A 40 9.37 12.17 7.09
N ALA A 41 10.05 11.15 6.56
CA ALA A 41 11.24 10.58 7.19
C ALA A 41 12.38 11.61 7.31
N ALA A 42 12.55 12.48 6.31
CA ALA A 42 13.49 13.60 6.41
C ALA A 42 13.15 14.50 7.61
N ASN A 43 11.93 14.99 7.68
CA ASN A 43 11.50 15.91 8.73
C ASN A 43 11.47 15.27 10.12
N ALA A 44 10.96 14.04 10.25
CA ALA A 44 10.72 13.42 11.56
C ALA A 44 11.93 12.66 12.11
N ILE A 45 12.95 12.38 11.30
CA ILE A 45 14.15 11.65 11.73
C ILE A 45 15.40 12.51 11.55
N PHE A 46 15.71 12.88 10.31
CA PHE A 46 17.00 13.51 9.98
C PHE A 46 17.06 14.98 10.43
N ASP A 47 16.01 15.76 10.21
CA ASP A 47 15.95 17.16 10.65
C ASP A 47 15.85 17.28 12.18
N GLN A 48 15.35 16.23 12.87
CA GLN A 48 15.35 16.16 14.34
C GLN A 48 16.70 15.69 14.91
N GLY A 49 17.68 15.41 14.07
CA GLY A 49 19.02 15.00 14.51
C GLY A 49 19.05 13.59 15.16
N VAL A 50 18.10 12.73 14.85
CA VAL A 50 18.06 11.37 15.40
C VAL A 50 19.29 10.58 14.92
N SER A 51 20.15 10.20 15.85
CA SER A 51 21.38 9.44 15.58
C SER A 51 21.36 8.11 16.34
N ASN A 52 21.45 7.01 15.59
CA ASN A 52 21.51 5.65 16.12
C ASN A 52 22.15 4.69 15.08
N ALA A 53 22.22 3.41 15.40
CA ALA A 53 22.83 2.42 14.50
C ALA A 53 22.16 2.34 13.14
N VAL A 54 20.84 2.50 13.06
CA VAL A 54 20.09 2.44 11.80
C VAL A 54 20.36 3.68 10.94
N THR A 55 20.29 4.89 11.51
CA THR A 55 20.62 6.14 10.79
C THR A 55 22.11 6.23 10.44
N GLY A 56 22.98 5.55 11.19
CA GLY A 56 24.40 5.42 10.85
C GLY A 56 24.64 4.54 9.61
N LEU A 57 23.84 3.48 9.43
CA LEU A 57 23.90 2.60 8.26
C LEU A 57 23.13 3.17 7.07
N LEU A 58 22.03 3.88 7.32
CA LEU A 58 21.10 4.42 6.33
C LEU A 58 20.99 5.94 6.54
N PRO A 59 22.02 6.72 6.10
CA PRO A 59 22.23 8.10 6.54
C PRO A 59 21.36 9.15 5.85
N ASN A 60 20.41 8.74 5.04
CA ASN A 60 19.48 9.66 4.35
C ASN A 60 18.10 9.04 4.16
N PRO A 61 17.05 9.85 3.91
CA PRO A 61 15.70 9.36 3.76
C PRO A 61 15.54 8.28 2.69
N SER A 62 16.19 8.43 1.54
CA SER A 62 16.09 7.45 0.44
C SER A 62 16.70 6.10 0.82
N SER A 63 17.85 6.09 1.52
CA SER A 63 18.45 4.85 2.02
C SER A 63 17.58 4.22 3.12
N LEU A 64 16.96 5.02 3.98
CA LEU A 64 16.05 4.51 5.01
C LEU A 64 14.81 3.83 4.38
N MET A 65 14.29 4.38 3.29
CA MET A 65 13.17 3.77 2.57
C MET A 65 13.50 2.38 2.00
N SER A 66 14.79 2.06 1.78
CA SER A 66 15.20 0.72 1.32
C SER A 66 14.90 -0.41 2.32
N LEU A 67 14.66 -0.10 3.60
CA LEU A 67 14.16 -1.07 4.57
C LEU A 67 12.82 -1.68 4.13
N GLY A 68 12.00 -0.90 3.43
CA GLY A 68 10.76 -1.40 2.83
C GLY A 68 11.03 -2.50 1.80
N GLN A 69 11.94 -2.26 0.86
CA GLN A 69 12.31 -3.25 -0.16
C GLN A 69 13.02 -4.46 0.43
N MET A 70 13.85 -4.26 1.44
CA MET A 70 14.48 -5.39 2.16
C MET A 70 13.41 -6.27 2.84
N SER A 71 12.36 -5.67 3.40
CA SER A 71 11.26 -6.41 4.01
C SER A 71 10.43 -7.19 2.98
N GLU A 72 10.26 -6.68 1.74
CA GLU A 72 9.62 -7.43 0.65
C GLU A 72 10.32 -8.75 0.38
N VAL A 73 11.65 -8.75 0.29
CA VAL A 73 12.42 -9.99 0.07
C VAL A 73 12.11 -11.02 1.16
N LEU A 74 12.07 -10.58 2.42
CA LEU A 74 11.77 -11.47 3.56
C LEU A 74 10.34 -12.02 3.47
N PHE A 75 9.34 -11.16 3.26
CA PHE A 75 7.94 -11.58 3.22
C PHE A 75 7.60 -12.38 1.96
N MET A 76 8.24 -12.11 0.83
CA MET A 76 8.12 -12.92 -0.38
C MET A 76 8.58 -14.37 -0.13
N LEU A 77 9.66 -14.58 0.62
CA LEU A 77 10.11 -15.92 1.02
C LEU A 77 9.11 -16.63 1.96
N LEU A 78 8.38 -15.87 2.78
CA LEU A 78 7.37 -16.40 3.70
C LEU A 78 6.00 -16.61 3.04
N MET A 79 5.75 -15.98 1.89
CA MET A 79 4.45 -16.02 1.19
C MET A 79 3.88 -17.43 0.96
N PRO A 80 4.64 -18.43 0.45
CA PRO A 80 4.08 -19.73 0.19
C PRO A 80 3.52 -20.41 1.45
N LEU A 81 4.19 -20.18 2.58
CA LEU A 81 3.77 -20.72 3.88
C LEU A 81 2.50 -20.02 4.39
N ALA A 82 2.45 -18.69 4.29
CA ALA A 82 1.31 -17.89 4.67
C ALA A 82 0.10 -18.17 3.76
N PHE A 83 0.30 -18.23 2.45
CA PHE A 83 -0.73 -18.49 1.46
C PHE A 83 -1.42 -19.84 1.66
N LYS A 84 -0.65 -20.88 1.96
CA LYS A 84 -1.18 -22.23 2.23
C LYS A 84 -2.13 -22.26 3.44
N ARG A 85 -1.91 -21.38 4.42
CA ARG A 85 -2.71 -21.33 5.65
C ARG A 85 -3.89 -20.36 5.59
N LEU A 86 -3.71 -19.24 4.92
CA LEU A 86 -4.63 -18.09 4.96
C LEU A 86 -5.55 -18.02 3.73
N GLY A 87 -5.11 -18.52 2.58
CA GLY A 87 -5.81 -18.33 1.31
C GLY A 87 -5.84 -16.88 0.83
N VAL A 88 -6.46 -16.66 -0.33
CA VAL A 88 -6.43 -15.34 -1.02
C VAL A 88 -7.08 -14.25 -0.17
N LYS A 89 -8.28 -14.47 0.36
CA LYS A 89 -9.03 -13.46 1.10
C LYS A 89 -8.24 -12.88 2.27
N TRP A 90 -7.69 -13.73 3.11
CA TRP A 90 -7.00 -13.29 4.32
C TRP A 90 -5.62 -12.71 4.04
N MET A 91 -4.93 -13.19 2.99
CA MET A 91 -3.69 -12.58 2.54
C MET A 91 -3.92 -11.13 2.10
N LEU A 92 -4.93 -10.89 1.24
CA LEU A 92 -5.31 -9.54 0.80
C LEU A 92 -5.72 -8.66 1.99
N ALA A 93 -6.54 -9.18 2.91
CA ALA A 93 -7.00 -8.44 4.08
C ALA A 93 -5.84 -8.05 5.02
N ILE A 94 -4.88 -8.95 5.26
CA ILE A 94 -3.69 -8.67 6.09
C ILE A 94 -2.81 -7.63 5.41
N GLY A 95 -2.63 -7.68 4.09
CA GLY A 95 -1.93 -6.64 3.33
C GLY A 95 -2.58 -5.27 3.53
N MET A 96 -3.92 -5.18 3.42
CA MET A 96 -4.66 -3.94 3.67
C MET A 96 -4.55 -3.48 5.14
N ALA A 97 -4.66 -4.40 6.09
CA ALA A 97 -4.50 -4.08 7.53
C ALA A 97 -3.09 -3.56 7.83
N ALA A 98 -2.07 -4.08 7.16
CA ALA A 98 -0.71 -3.57 7.29
C ALA A 98 -0.56 -2.13 6.78
N TRP A 99 -1.29 -1.71 5.72
CA TRP A 99 -1.37 -0.30 5.33
C TRP A 99 -2.01 0.57 6.41
N VAL A 100 -3.12 0.14 6.98
CA VAL A 100 -3.77 0.84 8.08
C VAL A 100 -2.78 1.04 9.24
N LEU A 101 -2.13 -0.05 9.67
CA LEU A 101 -1.17 -0.01 10.77
C LEU A 101 0.02 0.91 10.45
N ARG A 102 0.53 0.88 9.22
CA ARG A 102 1.62 1.77 8.77
C ARG A 102 1.29 3.23 8.96
N TYR A 103 0.13 3.66 8.45
CA TYR A 103 -0.26 5.08 8.53
C TYR A 103 -0.57 5.50 9.96
N LEU A 104 -1.13 4.62 10.77
CA LEU A 104 -1.31 4.87 12.21
C LEU A 104 0.02 4.99 12.94
N LEU A 105 1.01 4.15 12.64
CA LEU A 105 2.36 4.25 13.19
C LEU A 105 3.03 5.57 12.79
N PHE A 106 2.86 6.02 11.57
CA PHE A 106 3.36 7.33 11.15
C PHE A 106 2.65 8.47 11.89
N ALA A 107 1.31 8.40 12.01
CA ALA A 107 0.53 9.41 12.70
C ALA A 107 0.87 9.49 14.19
N TRP A 108 1.00 8.35 14.87
CA TRP A 108 1.34 8.30 16.29
C TRP A 108 2.81 8.62 16.56
N GLY A 109 3.70 8.25 15.65
CA GLY A 109 5.12 8.49 15.80
C GLY A 109 5.56 9.90 15.43
N ALA A 110 4.76 10.64 14.66
CA ALA A 110 5.14 11.94 14.15
C ALA A 110 5.33 13.01 15.24
N PRO A 111 4.39 13.26 16.18
CA PRO A 111 4.49 14.41 17.11
C PRO A 111 5.77 14.42 17.93
N ASP A 112 6.19 13.26 18.41
CA ASP A 112 7.35 13.09 19.27
C ASP A 112 8.57 12.52 18.52
N ALA A 113 8.52 12.46 17.19
CA ALA A 113 9.55 11.88 16.33
C ALA A 113 9.98 10.47 16.79
N VAL A 114 8.99 9.62 17.12
CA VAL A 114 9.21 8.27 17.67
C VAL A 114 9.81 7.35 16.61
N PHE A 115 11.12 7.26 16.61
CA PHE A 115 11.93 6.59 15.58
C PHE A 115 11.46 5.19 15.22
N TRP A 116 11.23 4.32 16.22
CA TRP A 116 10.87 2.93 15.96
C TRP A 116 9.49 2.78 15.31
N MET A 117 8.53 3.69 15.60
CA MET A 117 7.21 3.67 14.95
C MET A 117 7.34 4.01 13.46
N ILE A 118 8.14 5.03 13.14
CA ILE A 118 8.37 5.46 11.76
C ILE A 118 9.09 4.34 10.98
N VAL A 119 10.15 3.78 11.53
CA VAL A 119 10.91 2.71 10.89
C VAL A 119 10.09 1.44 10.73
N LEU A 120 9.30 1.07 11.74
CA LEU A 120 8.39 -0.08 11.63
C LEU A 120 7.32 0.17 10.54
N GLY A 121 6.77 1.38 10.47
CA GLY A 121 5.84 1.76 9.41
C GLY A 121 6.46 1.61 8.01
N ILE A 122 7.73 1.97 7.83
CA ILE A 122 8.48 1.74 6.58
C ILE A 122 8.65 0.23 6.33
N ALA A 123 9.08 -0.52 7.32
CA ALA A 123 9.35 -1.97 7.21
C ALA A 123 8.07 -2.80 6.93
N LEU A 124 6.89 -2.31 7.30
CA LEU A 124 5.62 -2.97 6.93
C LEU A 124 5.37 -3.01 5.43
N HIS A 125 6.21 -2.35 4.61
CA HIS A 125 6.05 -2.31 3.16
C HIS A 125 6.02 -3.72 2.52
N GLY A 126 6.85 -4.64 2.98
CA GLY A 126 6.85 -6.01 2.48
C GLY A 126 5.51 -6.71 2.68
N ILE A 127 4.92 -6.65 3.88
CA ILE A 127 3.59 -7.24 4.12
C ILE A 127 2.53 -6.56 3.24
N CYS A 128 2.53 -5.23 3.19
CA CYS A 128 1.58 -4.49 2.37
C CYS A 128 1.64 -4.91 0.90
N TYR A 129 2.86 -4.97 0.35
CA TYR A 129 3.07 -5.21 -1.06
C TYR A 129 2.84 -6.68 -1.43
N ASP A 130 3.52 -7.59 -0.76
CA ASP A 130 3.48 -9.00 -1.10
C ASP A 130 2.11 -9.63 -0.81
N PHE A 131 1.55 -9.34 0.36
CA PHE A 131 0.27 -9.93 0.74
C PHE A 131 -0.91 -9.34 -0.02
N PHE A 132 -0.79 -8.14 -0.56
CA PHE A 132 -1.85 -7.57 -1.39
C PHE A 132 -1.57 -7.68 -2.89
N PHE A 133 -0.50 -7.06 -3.40
CA PHE A 133 -0.27 -6.99 -4.85
C PHE A 133 0.15 -8.34 -5.43
N VAL A 134 1.11 -9.02 -4.82
CA VAL A 134 1.55 -10.34 -5.34
C VAL A 134 0.43 -11.37 -5.19
N THR A 135 -0.29 -11.38 -4.06
CA THR A 135 -1.48 -12.23 -3.90
C THR A 135 -2.58 -11.87 -4.90
N GLY A 136 -2.78 -10.59 -5.18
CA GLY A 136 -3.73 -10.13 -6.19
C GLY A 136 -3.40 -10.63 -7.59
N GLN A 137 -2.12 -10.60 -7.97
CA GLN A 137 -1.66 -11.20 -9.22
C GLN A 137 -1.91 -12.71 -9.28
N ILE A 138 -1.66 -13.43 -8.18
CA ILE A 138 -1.95 -14.87 -8.07
C ILE A 138 -3.45 -15.14 -8.18
N TYR A 139 -4.29 -14.31 -7.55
CA TYR A 139 -5.75 -14.43 -7.66
C TYR A 139 -6.23 -14.26 -9.10
N VAL A 140 -5.76 -13.22 -9.80
CA VAL A 140 -6.09 -12.98 -11.22
C VAL A 140 -5.59 -14.14 -12.10
N ASP A 141 -4.39 -14.66 -11.83
CA ASP A 141 -3.83 -15.79 -12.56
C ASP A 141 -4.70 -17.06 -12.43
N LYS A 142 -5.11 -17.39 -11.21
CA LYS A 142 -5.99 -18.54 -10.93
C LYS A 142 -7.36 -18.43 -11.60
N LYS A 143 -7.88 -17.21 -11.76
CA LYS A 143 -9.17 -16.95 -12.39
C LYS A 143 -9.12 -16.85 -13.91
N SER A 144 -7.93 -16.78 -14.50
CA SER A 144 -7.74 -16.56 -15.93
C SER A 144 -7.35 -17.86 -16.64
N THR A 145 -7.92 -18.09 -17.84
CA THR A 145 -7.38 -19.13 -18.71
C THR A 145 -6.06 -18.66 -19.34
N PRO A 146 -5.21 -19.58 -19.86
CA PRO A 146 -3.94 -19.21 -20.49
C PRO A 146 -4.06 -18.15 -21.59
N GLU A 147 -5.19 -18.16 -22.33
CA GLU A 147 -5.42 -17.28 -23.49
C GLU A 147 -5.63 -15.82 -23.08
N VAL A 148 -6.23 -15.55 -21.91
CA VAL A 148 -6.57 -14.20 -21.46
C VAL A 148 -5.74 -13.72 -20.27
N ARG A 149 -4.90 -14.58 -19.72
CA ARG A 149 -4.08 -14.30 -18.52
C ARG A 149 -3.28 -13.00 -18.63
N GLY A 150 -2.58 -12.82 -19.73
CA GLY A 150 -1.79 -11.61 -19.97
C GLY A 150 -2.64 -10.33 -20.02
N GLN A 151 -3.84 -10.41 -20.60
CA GLN A 151 -4.78 -9.29 -20.65
C GLN A 151 -5.34 -8.96 -19.25
N ALA A 152 -5.70 -9.98 -18.46
CA ALA A 152 -6.21 -9.81 -17.10
C ALA A 152 -5.16 -9.19 -16.17
N GLN A 153 -3.91 -9.63 -16.25
CA GLN A 153 -2.78 -9.04 -15.51
C GLN A 153 -2.51 -7.60 -15.97
N GLY A 154 -2.51 -7.34 -17.27
CA GLY A 154 -2.35 -5.99 -17.82
C GLY A 154 -3.47 -5.05 -17.36
N PHE A 155 -4.70 -5.53 -17.28
CA PHE A 155 -5.83 -4.76 -16.75
C PHE A 155 -5.64 -4.43 -15.26
N LEU A 156 -5.21 -5.39 -14.44
CA LEU A 156 -4.91 -5.15 -13.03
C LEU A 156 -3.83 -4.06 -12.87
N VAL A 157 -2.74 -4.14 -13.63
CA VAL A 157 -1.66 -3.14 -13.60
C VAL A 157 -2.18 -1.78 -14.05
N LEU A 158 -2.98 -1.71 -15.10
CA LEU A 158 -3.58 -0.45 -15.57
C LEU A 158 -4.45 0.20 -14.49
N ILE A 159 -5.30 -0.57 -13.83
CA ILE A 159 -6.19 -0.06 -12.78
C ILE A 159 -5.42 0.37 -11.55
N THR A 160 -4.42 -0.38 -11.13
CA THR A 160 -3.63 -0.09 -9.92
C THR A 160 -2.57 0.98 -10.18
N TYR A 161 -1.51 0.61 -10.90
CA TYR A 161 -0.34 1.50 -11.10
C TYR A 161 -0.60 2.61 -12.13
N GLY A 162 -1.55 2.43 -13.04
CA GLY A 162 -1.99 3.49 -13.94
C GLY A 162 -3.00 4.41 -13.26
N VAL A 163 -4.28 4.04 -13.30
CA VAL A 163 -5.39 4.90 -12.87
C VAL A 163 -5.36 5.18 -11.37
N GLY A 164 -5.18 4.14 -10.54
CA GLY A 164 -5.21 4.27 -9.08
C GLY A 164 -4.11 5.17 -8.56
N MET A 165 -2.87 4.95 -8.98
CA MET A 165 -1.74 5.79 -8.57
C MET A 165 -1.84 7.22 -9.11
N PHE A 166 -2.34 7.41 -10.34
CA PHE A 166 -2.56 8.75 -10.89
C PHE A 166 -3.59 9.54 -10.07
N ILE A 167 -4.76 8.97 -9.83
CA ILE A 167 -5.81 9.60 -9.01
C ILE A 167 -5.28 9.84 -7.59
N GLY A 168 -4.62 8.83 -7.00
CA GLY A 168 -4.05 8.90 -5.67
C GLY A 168 -3.02 10.02 -5.52
N ALA A 169 -2.12 10.18 -6.48
CA ALA A 169 -1.13 11.25 -6.48
C ALA A 169 -1.77 12.65 -6.55
N GLN A 170 -2.82 12.82 -7.38
CA GLN A 170 -3.56 14.08 -7.46
C GLN A 170 -4.28 14.42 -6.15
N ILE A 171 -4.92 13.44 -5.52
CA ILE A 171 -5.61 13.62 -4.23
C ILE A 171 -4.58 13.92 -3.15
N ALA A 172 -3.56 13.09 -3.01
CA ALA A 172 -2.52 13.22 -1.98
C ALA A 172 -1.78 14.56 -2.08
N GLY A 173 -1.45 15.01 -3.30
CA GLY A 173 -0.80 16.29 -3.52
C GLY A 173 -1.68 17.48 -3.11
N ARG A 174 -2.97 17.47 -3.45
CA ARG A 174 -3.92 18.52 -3.04
C ARG A 174 -4.11 18.55 -1.53
N VAL A 175 -4.27 17.39 -0.92
CA VAL A 175 -4.38 17.27 0.54
C VAL A 175 -3.10 17.79 1.20
N PHE A 176 -1.93 17.35 0.77
CA PHE A 176 -0.65 17.81 1.31
C PHE A 176 -0.50 19.34 1.22
N ASN A 177 -0.81 19.93 0.06
CA ASN A 177 -0.76 21.38 -0.12
C ASN A 177 -1.75 22.12 0.79
N SER A 178 -2.92 21.54 1.09
CA SER A 178 -3.85 22.15 2.06
C SER A 178 -3.31 22.13 3.49
N PHE A 179 -2.53 21.12 3.85
CA PHE A 179 -1.85 21.05 5.14
C PHE A 179 -0.66 22.02 5.23
N LEU A 180 0.07 22.23 4.13
CA LEU A 180 1.15 23.24 4.10
C LEU A 180 0.64 24.64 4.38
N ALA A 181 -0.57 24.98 3.90
CA ALA A 181 -1.20 26.29 4.10
C ALA A 181 -0.28 27.50 3.77
N GLY A 182 0.65 27.32 2.82
CA GLY A 182 1.64 28.33 2.42
C GLY A 182 2.98 28.27 3.16
N GLU A 183 3.13 27.38 4.14
CA GLU A 183 4.41 27.15 4.83
C GLU A 183 5.38 26.33 3.97
N ALA A 184 6.67 26.42 4.27
CA ALA A 184 7.70 25.69 3.52
C ALA A 184 7.76 24.19 3.83
N ALA A 185 7.33 23.78 5.03
CA ALA A 185 7.28 22.38 5.48
C ALA A 185 6.17 22.18 6.50
N LEU A 186 5.72 20.94 6.67
CA LEU A 186 4.78 20.56 7.73
C LEU A 186 5.50 20.46 9.08
N THR A 187 4.82 20.89 10.15
CA THR A 187 5.24 20.55 11.51
C THR A 187 4.97 19.06 11.79
N LEU A 188 5.58 18.51 12.85
CA LEU A 188 5.37 17.10 13.21
C LEU A 188 3.91 16.78 13.57
N GLU A 189 3.20 17.71 14.21
CA GLU A 189 1.77 17.57 14.50
C GLU A 189 0.93 17.56 13.22
N ARG A 190 1.27 18.41 12.25
CA ARG A 190 0.61 18.42 10.92
C ARG A 190 0.86 17.14 10.15
N TRP A 191 2.05 16.53 10.29
CA TRP A 191 2.32 15.22 9.73
C TRP A 191 1.44 14.14 10.37
N ALA A 192 1.19 14.17 11.67
CA ALA A 192 0.27 13.24 12.31
C ALA A 192 -1.14 13.36 11.74
N GLU A 193 -1.67 14.59 11.63
CA GLU A 193 -2.98 14.84 11.03
C GLU A 193 -3.04 14.35 9.58
N PHE A 194 -2.00 14.60 8.77
CA PHE A 194 -1.91 14.14 7.39
C PHE A 194 -1.99 12.62 7.29
N TRP A 195 -1.24 11.88 8.11
CA TRP A 195 -1.20 10.42 8.05
C TRP A 195 -2.46 9.74 8.56
N TYR A 196 -3.27 10.40 9.40
CA TYR A 196 -4.61 9.88 9.76
C TYR A 196 -5.54 9.78 8.55
N LEU A 197 -5.43 10.65 7.56
CA LEU A 197 -6.33 10.60 6.39
C LEU A 197 -6.17 9.31 5.58
N PRO A 198 -4.97 8.92 5.09
CA PRO A 198 -4.80 7.65 4.41
C PRO A 198 -5.08 6.45 5.34
N ALA A 199 -4.86 6.55 6.66
CA ALA A 199 -5.21 5.50 7.61
C ALA A 199 -6.71 5.24 7.64
N PHE A 200 -7.54 6.27 7.84
CA PHE A 200 -9.00 6.13 7.86
C PHE A 200 -9.56 5.71 6.50
N PHE A 201 -9.00 6.20 5.40
CA PHE A 201 -9.39 5.77 4.07
C PHE A 201 -9.10 4.27 3.87
N ALA A 202 -7.92 3.81 4.25
CA ALA A 202 -7.54 2.40 4.17
C ALA A 202 -8.41 1.50 5.05
N ILE A 203 -8.83 1.97 6.25
CA ILE A 203 -9.81 1.27 7.09
C ILE A 203 -11.13 1.09 6.32
N GLY A 204 -11.64 2.13 5.70
CA GLY A 204 -12.86 2.06 4.90
C GLY A 204 -12.78 1.04 3.77
N VAL A 205 -11.65 1.02 3.04
CA VAL A 205 -11.41 0.04 1.97
C VAL A 205 -11.32 -1.39 2.53
N LEU A 206 -10.62 -1.59 3.65
CA LEU A 206 -10.51 -2.89 4.31
C LEU A 206 -11.88 -3.41 4.75
N VAL A 207 -12.70 -2.58 5.39
CA VAL A 207 -14.06 -2.95 5.83
C VAL A 207 -14.93 -3.29 4.62
N PHE A 208 -14.91 -2.47 3.58
CA PHE A 208 -15.62 -2.77 2.33
C PHE A 208 -15.20 -4.13 1.76
N PHE A 209 -13.89 -4.39 1.66
CA PHE A 209 -13.35 -5.65 1.17
C PHE A 209 -13.80 -6.86 2.00
N LEU A 210 -13.67 -6.77 3.33
CA LEU A 210 -14.04 -7.87 4.23
C LEU A 210 -15.50 -8.28 4.12
N ILE A 211 -16.40 -7.31 3.93
CA ILE A 211 -17.85 -7.53 3.82
C ILE A 211 -18.22 -8.04 2.42
N ALA A 212 -17.63 -7.45 1.37
CA ALA A 212 -18.09 -7.65 0.00
C ALA A 212 -17.35 -8.76 -0.75
N PHE A 213 -16.08 -9.02 -0.41
CA PHE A 213 -15.26 -10.02 -1.09
C PHE A 213 -15.53 -11.43 -0.56
N LYS A 214 -15.77 -12.35 -1.48
CA LYS A 214 -15.81 -13.79 -1.21
C LYS A 214 -14.72 -14.45 -2.03
N ASP A 215 -13.94 -15.33 -1.38
CA ASP A 215 -12.93 -16.09 -2.11
C ASP A 215 -13.64 -17.10 -3.01
N ASP A 216 -13.46 -16.93 -4.29
CA ASP A 216 -14.01 -17.79 -5.37
C ASP A 216 -12.88 -18.29 -6.30
N SER A 217 -11.65 -18.30 -5.80
CA SER A 217 -10.45 -18.75 -6.52
C SER A 217 -10.22 -20.26 -6.43
N GLU A 218 -10.92 -20.93 -5.54
CA GLU A 218 -10.93 -22.39 -5.41
C GLU A 218 -12.30 -22.94 -5.83
N PRO A 219 -12.35 -24.10 -6.53
CA PRO A 219 -13.61 -24.72 -6.95
C PRO A 219 -14.44 -25.26 -5.79
#